data_21dd0824bc8cc19121b82066eee02348
#
_entry.id   21dd0824bc8cc19121b82066eee02348
#
_cell.length_a   1.000
_cell.length_b   1.000
_cell.length_c   1.000
_cell.angle_alpha   90.00
_cell.angle_beta   90.00
_cell.angle_gamma   90.00
#
_symmetry.space_group_name_H-M   'P 1'
#
loop_
_entity.id
_entity.type
_entity.pdbx_description
1 polymer ?
#
loop_
_entity_poly.entity_id
_entity_poly.type
_entity_poly.pdbx_seq_one_letter_code
_entity_poly.pdbx_strand_id
1 'polypeptide(L)'
;MDEKIISDDISFIRLTDKENVKKVLLEFNDKLPPLQGEEEYVDSVTEKICENGIVYCMLLKEIISFFAMYVNDTVTKTAFISFIAVGIPYRGSGYGSVLLDKAVQTAKENNMKILKLEVLKDNLIAQQFYKKHGFNVVSEGENSIYLEKNI
;
A
#
# COMPACT_ATOMS: atom_id res chain seq x y z
N MET A 1 2.48 -24.16 5.22
CA MET A 1 1.81 -24.34 4.47
C MET A 1 1.17 -23.26 3.91
N ASP A 2 1.21 -22.31 4.26
CA ASP A 2 0.54 -21.37 3.96
C ASP A 2 0.75 -20.62 2.73
N GLU A 3 1.97 -20.40 2.30
CA GLU A 3 2.22 -19.75 1.02
C GLU A 3 1.69 -20.53 -0.12
N LYS A 4 1.48 -21.81 0.10
CA LYS A 4 0.95 -22.63 -0.97
C LYS A 4 -0.48 -22.33 -1.30
N ILE A 5 -1.17 -21.64 -0.41
CA ILE A 5 -2.53 -21.24 -0.66
C ILE A 5 -2.58 -20.12 -1.64
N ILE A 6 -1.50 -19.32 -1.72
CA ILE A 6 -1.40 -18.26 -2.68
C ILE A 6 -1.13 -18.88 -4.03
N SER A 7 -2.14 -18.88 -4.86
CA SER A 7 -2.11 -19.65 -6.06
C SER A 7 -1.84 -18.78 -7.28
N ASP A 8 -1.81 -19.44 -8.42
CA ASP A 8 -1.68 -18.79 -9.70
C ASP A 8 -2.92 -18.01 -10.08
N ASP A 9 -3.99 -18.08 -9.26
CA ASP A 9 -5.22 -17.35 -9.55
C ASP A 9 -5.12 -15.87 -9.19
N ILE A 10 -4.03 -15.45 -8.56
CA ILE A 10 -3.84 -14.05 -8.23
C ILE A 10 -3.47 -13.27 -9.47
N SER A 11 -4.15 -12.15 -9.67
CA SER A 11 -3.75 -11.21 -10.70
C SER A 11 -3.72 -9.81 -10.10
N PHE A 12 -2.99 -8.92 -10.78
CA PHE A 12 -2.93 -7.52 -10.40
C PHE A 12 -3.50 -6.69 -11.53
N ILE A 13 -4.30 -5.69 -11.18
CA ILE A 13 -4.71 -4.71 -12.17
C ILE A 13 -4.36 -3.32 -11.67
N ARG A 14 -3.93 -2.50 -12.59
CA ARG A 14 -3.64 -1.10 -12.30
C ARG A 14 -4.90 -0.29 -12.52
N LEU A 15 -5.26 0.54 -11.54
CA LEU A 15 -6.40 1.43 -11.66
C LEU A 15 -5.90 2.83 -11.99
N THR A 16 -6.50 3.44 -13.00
CA THR A 16 -6.08 4.77 -13.46
C THR A 16 -7.21 5.78 -13.44
N ASP A 17 -8.46 5.35 -13.43
CA ASP A 17 -9.59 6.27 -13.48
C ASP A 17 -10.11 6.59 -12.07
N LYS A 18 -10.59 7.81 -11.93
CA LYS A 18 -11.01 8.32 -10.62
C LYS A 18 -12.13 7.51 -10.00
N GLU A 19 -13.06 7.03 -10.81
CA GLU A 19 -14.21 6.31 -10.30
C GLU A 19 -13.79 5.02 -9.60
N ASN A 20 -12.94 4.23 -10.25
CA ASN A 20 -12.51 2.96 -9.69
C ASN A 20 -11.52 3.15 -8.54
N VAL A 21 -10.64 4.13 -8.61
CA VAL A 21 -9.75 4.43 -7.49
C VAL A 21 -10.56 4.84 -6.27
N LYS A 22 -11.57 5.69 -6.45
CA LYS A 22 -12.42 6.10 -5.34
C LYS A 22 -13.16 4.92 -4.73
N LYS A 23 -13.67 4.01 -5.57
CA LYS A 23 -14.37 2.82 -5.07
C LYS A 23 -13.48 1.98 -4.17
N VAL A 24 -12.23 1.78 -4.56
CA VAL A 24 -11.30 0.99 -3.76
C VAL A 24 -10.97 1.69 -2.45
N LEU A 25 -10.72 2.99 -2.49
CA LEU A 25 -10.46 3.74 -1.28
C LEU A 25 -11.63 3.67 -0.31
N LEU A 26 -12.85 3.79 -0.82
CA LEU A 26 -14.04 3.70 0.04
C LEU A 26 -14.26 2.29 0.58
N GLU A 27 -13.98 1.27 -0.21
CA GLU A 27 -14.14 -0.10 0.23
C GLU A 27 -13.24 -0.41 1.43
N PHE A 28 -12.04 0.15 1.47
CA PHE A 28 -11.09 -0.06 2.55
C PHE A 28 -11.06 1.10 3.55
N ASN A 29 -12.02 2.02 3.46
CA ASN A 29 -12.05 3.22 4.29
C ASN A 29 -12.00 2.93 5.78
N ASP A 30 -12.82 2.00 6.24
CA ASP A 30 -12.89 1.66 7.65
C ASP A 30 -11.61 1.03 8.18
N LYS A 31 -10.74 0.60 7.28
CA LYS A 31 -9.52 -0.12 7.61
C LYS A 31 -8.27 0.75 7.48
N LEU A 32 -8.43 1.98 6.96
CA LEU A 32 -7.33 2.90 6.69
C LEU A 32 -7.58 4.19 7.45
N PRO A 33 -6.97 4.34 8.64
CA PRO A 33 -7.26 5.50 9.50
C PRO A 33 -7.26 6.86 8.80
N PRO A 34 -6.35 7.17 7.88
CA PRO A 34 -6.37 8.49 7.26
C PRO A 34 -7.60 8.78 6.40
N LEU A 35 -8.37 7.74 6.07
CA LEU A 35 -9.56 7.92 5.23
C LEU A 35 -10.85 7.88 6.01
N GLN A 36 -10.78 7.76 7.33
CA GLN A 36 -12.00 7.77 8.13
C GLN A 36 -12.67 9.12 8.02
N GLY A 37 -13.96 9.11 7.71
CA GLY A 37 -14.76 10.32 7.75
C GLY A 37 -15.25 10.76 6.40
N GLU A 38 -14.92 11.96 5.99
CA GLU A 38 -15.65 12.69 4.98
C GLU A 38 -15.35 12.29 3.55
N GLU A 39 -16.41 12.22 2.75
CA GLU A 39 -16.28 11.89 1.35
C GLU A 39 -15.46 12.94 0.59
N GLU A 40 -15.55 14.20 1.01
CA GLU A 40 -14.75 15.26 0.42
C GLU A 40 -13.26 15.00 0.54
N TYR A 41 -12.84 14.47 1.67
CA TYR A 41 -11.45 14.13 1.88
C TYR A 41 -11.05 12.98 0.95
N VAL A 42 -11.91 11.99 0.81
CA VAL A 42 -11.65 10.87 -0.09
C VAL A 42 -11.55 11.36 -1.53
N ASP A 43 -12.41 12.30 -1.94
CA ASP A 43 -12.35 12.87 -3.28
C ASP A 43 -11.02 13.58 -3.52
N SER A 44 -10.56 14.36 -2.55
CA SER A 44 -9.28 15.06 -2.64
C SER A 44 -8.11 14.11 -2.77
N VAL A 45 -8.10 13.06 -1.94
CA VAL A 45 -7.05 12.04 -1.98
C VAL A 45 -7.08 11.29 -3.30
N THR A 46 -8.28 10.94 -3.79
CA THR A 46 -8.44 10.24 -5.05
C THR A 46 -7.84 11.05 -6.20
N GLU A 47 -8.14 12.34 -6.25
CA GLU A 47 -7.64 13.21 -7.30
C GLU A 47 -6.12 13.28 -7.28
N LYS A 48 -5.54 13.45 -6.10
CA LYS A 48 -4.09 13.52 -5.95
C LYS A 48 -3.42 12.21 -6.38
N ILE A 49 -4.00 11.08 -5.99
CA ILE A 49 -3.46 9.76 -6.36
C ILE A 49 -3.54 9.56 -7.86
N CYS A 50 -4.66 9.92 -8.48
CA CYS A 50 -4.81 9.73 -9.91
C CYS A 50 -3.86 10.60 -10.72
N GLU A 51 -3.54 11.79 -10.20
CA GLU A 51 -2.62 12.69 -10.90
C GLU A 51 -1.16 12.26 -10.76
N ASN A 52 -0.76 11.79 -9.61
CA ASN A 52 0.65 11.60 -9.28
C ASN A 52 1.03 10.20 -8.81
N GLY A 53 0.07 9.33 -8.58
CA GLY A 53 0.34 8.04 -7.94
C GLY A 53 0.07 6.86 -8.84
N ILE A 54 0.37 5.69 -8.30
CA ILE A 54 0.12 4.42 -8.95
C ILE A 54 -0.71 3.57 -7.99
N VAL A 55 -1.79 2.99 -8.50
CA VAL A 55 -2.68 2.13 -7.72
C VAL A 55 -2.71 0.76 -8.38
N TYR A 56 -2.42 -0.27 -7.59
CA TYR A 56 -2.61 -1.65 -8.01
C TYR A 56 -3.55 -2.35 -7.05
N CYS A 57 -4.45 -3.15 -7.61
CA CYS A 57 -5.32 -4.03 -6.84
C CYS A 57 -4.93 -5.46 -7.09
N MET A 58 -5.02 -6.27 -6.05
CA MET A 58 -4.85 -7.72 -6.17
C MET A 58 -6.24 -8.34 -6.25
N LEU A 59 -6.42 -9.20 -7.25
CA LEU A 59 -7.69 -9.88 -7.46
C LEU A 59 -7.56 -11.38 -7.30
N LEU A 60 -8.58 -11.96 -6.68
CA LEU A 60 -8.91 -13.35 -6.84
C LEU A 60 -10.19 -13.37 -7.66
N LYS A 61 -11.36 -13.56 -7.05
CA LYS A 61 -12.61 -13.35 -7.74
C LYS A 61 -13.09 -11.93 -7.60
N GLU A 62 -12.60 -11.26 -6.57
CA GLU A 62 -12.92 -9.87 -6.28
C GLU A 62 -11.64 -9.18 -5.85
N ILE A 63 -11.68 -7.89 -5.66
CA ILE A 63 -10.53 -7.15 -5.17
C ILE A 63 -10.35 -7.47 -3.69
N ILE A 64 -9.21 -8.04 -3.33
CA ILE A 64 -8.92 -8.46 -1.96
C ILE A 64 -7.92 -7.57 -1.26
N SER A 65 -7.18 -6.77 -2.01
CA SER A 65 -6.18 -5.87 -1.43
C SER A 65 -5.80 -4.81 -2.45
N PHE A 66 -5.11 -3.78 -1.99
CA PHE A 66 -4.61 -2.77 -2.90
C PHE A 66 -3.47 -1.99 -2.24
N PHE A 67 -2.70 -1.29 -3.06
CA PHE A 67 -1.82 -0.24 -2.57
C PHE A 67 -1.90 0.97 -3.50
N ALA A 68 -1.59 2.12 -2.93
CA ALA A 68 -1.40 3.36 -3.68
C ALA A 68 -0.04 3.93 -3.28
N MET A 69 0.76 4.31 -4.27
CA MET A 69 2.11 4.78 -4.00
C MET A 69 2.49 5.92 -4.94
N TYR A 70 3.46 6.69 -4.51
CA TYR A 70 4.03 7.75 -5.32
C TYR A 70 5.46 7.39 -5.70
N VAL A 71 5.81 7.64 -6.96
CA VAL A 71 7.16 7.37 -7.48
C VAL A 71 7.71 8.60 -8.20
N ASN A 72 7.26 9.78 -7.78
CA ASN A 72 7.61 11.02 -8.47
C ASN A 72 8.71 11.83 -7.80
N ASP A 73 9.31 11.33 -6.71
CA ASP A 73 10.48 11.97 -6.10
C ASP A 73 11.73 11.47 -6.81
N THR A 74 12.05 12.12 -7.92
CA THR A 74 13.21 11.71 -8.72
C THR A 74 14.53 12.29 -8.20
N VAL A 75 14.47 13.17 -7.22
CA VAL A 75 15.67 13.76 -6.61
C VAL A 75 16.27 12.78 -5.62
N THR A 76 15.49 12.34 -4.64
CA THR A 76 15.99 11.38 -3.66
C THR A 76 15.77 9.93 -4.09
N LYS A 77 15.01 9.71 -5.15
CA LYS A 77 14.61 8.39 -5.66
C LYS A 77 13.90 7.57 -4.60
N THR A 78 13.01 8.23 -3.86
CA THR A 78 12.21 7.61 -2.81
C THR A 78 10.78 7.45 -3.28
N ALA A 79 10.30 6.20 -3.26
CA ALA A 79 8.90 5.90 -3.46
C ALA A 79 8.21 5.91 -2.10
N PHE A 80 6.96 6.31 -2.07
CA PHE A 80 6.19 6.37 -0.85
C PHE A 80 4.86 5.64 -1.00
N ILE A 81 4.63 4.63 -0.16
CA ILE A 81 3.34 3.94 -0.10
C ILE A 81 2.42 4.77 0.78
N SER A 82 1.38 5.36 0.17
CA SER A 82 0.43 6.15 0.95
C SER A 82 -0.69 5.31 1.52
N PHE A 83 -1.07 4.22 0.84
CA PHE A 83 -2.08 3.29 1.35
C PHE A 83 -1.71 1.88 0.93
N ILE A 84 -1.88 0.93 1.85
CA ILE A 84 -1.71 -0.48 1.55
C ILE A 84 -2.61 -1.25 2.53
N ALA A 85 -3.46 -2.12 2.00
CA ALA A 85 -4.41 -2.84 2.84
C ALA A 85 -4.77 -4.18 2.22
N VAL A 86 -4.94 -5.17 3.07
CA VAL A 86 -5.46 -6.48 2.71
C VAL A 86 -6.82 -6.63 3.40
N GLY A 87 -7.82 -7.07 2.67
CA GLY A 87 -9.15 -7.30 3.23
C GLY A 87 -9.11 -8.28 4.39
N ILE A 88 -9.96 -8.05 5.39
CA ILE A 88 -9.93 -8.82 6.62
C ILE A 88 -9.99 -10.34 6.39
N PRO A 89 -10.88 -10.87 5.52
CA PRO A 89 -10.94 -12.33 5.34
C PRO A 89 -9.67 -12.93 4.74
N TYR A 90 -8.80 -12.11 4.18
CA TYR A 90 -7.62 -12.58 3.44
C TYR A 90 -6.32 -12.34 4.21
N ARG A 91 -6.40 -11.85 5.44
CA ARG A 91 -5.22 -11.60 6.25
C ARG A 91 -4.67 -12.89 6.83
N GLY A 92 -3.35 -12.90 7.05
CA GLY A 92 -2.71 -14.06 7.67
C GLY A 92 -2.43 -15.21 6.74
N SER A 93 -2.62 -15.04 5.45
CA SER A 93 -2.40 -16.11 4.46
C SER A 93 -1.30 -15.80 3.46
N GLY A 94 -0.49 -14.76 3.74
CA GLY A 94 0.64 -14.43 2.88
C GLY A 94 0.32 -13.43 1.78
N TYR A 95 -0.92 -12.99 1.64
CA TYR A 95 -1.26 -12.04 0.58
C TYR A 95 -0.59 -10.69 0.78
N GLY A 96 -0.38 -10.27 2.04
CA GLY A 96 0.33 -9.02 2.31
C GLY A 96 1.74 -9.02 1.76
N SER A 97 2.43 -10.15 1.86
CA SER A 97 3.79 -10.27 1.33
C SER A 97 3.79 -10.17 -0.20
N VAL A 98 2.82 -10.80 -0.86
CA VAL A 98 2.70 -10.74 -2.32
C VAL A 98 2.41 -9.30 -2.75
N LEU A 99 1.52 -8.62 -2.04
CA LEU A 99 1.17 -7.23 -2.33
C LEU A 99 2.39 -6.32 -2.15
N LEU A 100 3.12 -6.49 -1.06
CA LEU A 100 4.32 -5.69 -0.79
C LEU A 100 5.40 -5.93 -1.84
N ASP A 101 5.58 -7.18 -2.27
CA ASP A 101 6.53 -7.49 -3.33
C ASP A 101 6.16 -6.77 -4.63
N LYS A 102 4.87 -6.68 -4.93
CA LYS A 102 4.42 -5.95 -6.12
C LYS A 102 4.73 -4.45 -5.98
N ALA A 103 4.57 -3.89 -4.79
CA ALA A 103 4.90 -2.49 -4.56
C ALA A 103 6.41 -2.25 -4.73
N VAL A 104 7.24 -3.15 -4.20
CA VAL A 104 8.69 -3.05 -4.36
C VAL A 104 9.06 -3.11 -5.84
N GLN A 105 8.49 -4.08 -6.56
CA GLN A 105 8.75 -4.22 -7.99
C GLN A 105 8.35 -2.95 -8.75
N THR A 106 7.18 -2.39 -8.43
CA THR A 106 6.68 -1.18 -9.07
C THR A 106 7.63 -0.01 -8.83
N ALA A 107 8.13 0.13 -7.60
CA ALA A 107 9.09 1.18 -7.27
C ALA A 107 10.38 1.01 -8.08
N LYS A 108 10.89 -0.21 -8.18
CA LYS A 108 12.10 -0.47 -8.94
C LYS A 108 11.92 -0.17 -10.42
N GLU A 109 10.77 -0.51 -10.97
CA GLU A 109 10.47 -0.25 -12.38
C GLU A 109 10.39 1.24 -12.68
N ASN A 110 10.14 2.05 -11.66
CA ASN A 110 10.12 3.51 -11.79
C ASN A 110 11.42 4.15 -11.32
N ASN A 111 12.49 3.36 -11.23
CA ASN A 111 13.85 3.83 -10.93
C ASN A 111 14.01 4.40 -9.51
N MET A 112 13.18 3.96 -8.59
CA MET A 112 13.30 4.34 -7.20
C MET A 112 14.34 3.45 -6.51
N LYS A 113 14.99 3.98 -5.49
CA LYS A 113 16.03 3.30 -4.74
C LYS A 113 15.64 3.05 -3.29
N ILE A 114 14.64 3.75 -2.81
CA ILE A 114 14.16 3.67 -1.43
C ILE A 114 12.65 3.54 -1.48
N LEU A 115 12.09 2.67 -0.65
CA LEU A 115 10.66 2.57 -0.47
C LEU A 115 10.34 2.95 0.97
N LYS A 116 9.46 3.93 1.14
CA LYS A 116 9.13 4.50 2.44
C LYS A 116 7.65 4.38 2.72
N LEU A 117 7.30 4.24 3.99
CA LEU A 117 5.90 4.22 4.42
C LEU A 117 5.77 4.69 5.86
N GLU A 118 4.54 4.97 6.25
CA GLU A 118 4.21 5.43 7.58
C GLU A 118 3.29 4.42 8.25
N VAL A 119 3.55 4.13 9.54
CA VAL A 119 2.73 3.19 10.31
C VAL A 119 2.41 3.85 11.66
N LEU A 120 1.17 3.70 12.11
CA LEU A 120 0.78 4.21 13.43
C LEU A 120 1.57 3.50 14.52
N LYS A 121 1.92 4.25 15.57
CA LYS A 121 2.75 3.71 16.66
C LYS A 121 2.11 2.55 17.38
N ASP A 122 0.77 2.51 17.45
CA ASP A 122 0.08 1.42 18.14
C ASP A 122 -0.20 0.22 17.24
N ASN A 123 0.12 0.30 15.96
CA ASN A 123 -0.08 -0.82 15.05
C ASN A 123 1.16 -1.72 15.04
N LEU A 124 1.31 -2.49 16.11
CA LEU A 124 2.49 -3.33 16.29
C LEU A 124 2.56 -4.45 15.27
N ILE A 125 1.43 -4.97 14.84
CA ILE A 125 1.39 -6.03 13.84
C ILE A 125 1.99 -5.55 12.52
N ALA A 126 1.59 -4.37 12.07
CA ALA A 126 2.13 -3.80 10.83
C ALA A 126 3.62 -3.50 10.97
N GLN A 127 4.04 -2.95 12.11
CA GLN A 127 5.45 -2.67 12.34
C GLN A 127 6.30 -3.93 12.23
N GLN A 128 5.86 -5.01 12.83
CA GLN A 128 6.58 -6.27 12.78
C GLN A 128 6.61 -6.84 11.36
N PHE A 129 5.48 -6.72 10.66
CA PHE A 129 5.41 -7.18 9.28
C PHE A 129 6.43 -6.48 8.40
N TYR A 130 6.50 -5.15 8.49
CA TYR A 130 7.44 -4.39 7.66
C TYR A 130 8.88 -4.64 8.06
N LYS A 131 9.17 -4.73 9.36
CA LYS A 131 10.52 -5.04 9.81
C LYS A 131 10.98 -6.40 9.33
N LYS A 132 10.07 -7.38 9.34
CA LYS A 132 10.37 -8.71 8.83
C LYS A 132 10.71 -8.67 7.35
N HIS A 133 10.16 -7.73 6.61
CA HIS A 133 10.41 -7.59 5.18
C HIS A 133 11.54 -6.60 4.86
N GLY A 134 12.37 -6.28 5.85
CA GLY A 134 13.58 -5.51 5.62
C GLY A 134 13.47 -4.01 5.79
N PHE A 135 12.35 -3.54 6.32
CA PHE A 135 12.18 -2.12 6.58
C PHE A 135 12.78 -1.74 7.93
N ASN A 136 13.32 -0.54 8.03
CA ASN A 136 13.90 -0.01 9.25
C ASN A 136 13.25 1.33 9.58
N VAL A 137 13.10 1.59 10.87
CA VAL A 137 12.56 2.87 11.34
C VAL A 137 13.58 3.96 11.09
N VAL A 138 13.18 5.03 10.42
CA VAL A 138 14.06 6.14 10.10
C VAL A 138 13.67 7.43 10.79
N SER A 139 12.41 7.57 11.18
CA SER A 139 11.98 8.76 11.92
C SER A 139 10.69 8.44 12.65
N GLU A 140 10.34 9.34 13.56
CA GLU A 140 9.22 9.16 14.45
C GLU A 140 8.45 10.46 14.55
N GLY A 141 7.15 10.40 14.31
CA GLY A 141 6.26 11.52 14.51
C GLY A 141 5.54 11.41 15.84
N GLU A 142 4.50 12.19 16.03
CA GLU A 142 3.74 12.17 17.27
C GLU A 142 2.96 10.86 17.42
N ASN A 143 2.27 10.43 16.37
CA ASN A 143 1.39 9.27 16.41
C ASN A 143 1.83 8.13 15.49
N SER A 144 2.90 8.33 14.74
CA SER A 144 3.32 7.32 13.75
C SER A 144 4.83 7.25 13.66
N ILE A 145 5.31 6.19 13.00
CA ILE A 145 6.72 6.03 12.67
C ILE A 145 6.85 5.90 11.16
N TYR A 146 8.00 6.27 10.64
CA TYR A 146 8.33 6.12 9.23
C TYR A 146 9.38 5.04 9.07
N LEU A 147 9.13 4.15 8.13
CA LEU A 147 10.06 3.06 7.86
C LEU A 147 10.49 3.13 6.40
N GLU A 148 11.73 2.71 6.16
CA GLU A 148 12.31 2.67 4.83
C GLU A 148 13.00 1.36 4.55
N LYS A 149 13.04 1.02 3.27
CA LYS A 149 13.78 -0.13 2.78
C LYS A 149 14.54 0.30 1.54
N ASN A 150 15.84 -0.05 1.47
CA ASN A 150 16.60 0.12 0.25
C ASN A 150 16.20 -0.98 -0.73
N ILE A 151 15.94 -0.60 -1.96
CA ILE A 151 15.43 -1.55 -2.96
C ILE A 151 16.26 -1.58 -4.24
#